data_59042d091c2fe46ad5e24260813bbb93
#
_entry.id   59042d091c2fe46ad5e24260813bbb93
#
_cell.length_a   1.000
_cell.length_b   1.000
_cell.length_c   1.000
_cell.angle_alpha   90.00
_cell.angle_beta   90.00
_cell.angle_gamma   90.00
#
_symmetry.space_group_name_H-M   'P 1'
#
loop_
_entity.id
_entity.type
_entity.pdbx_description
1 polymer ?
#
loop_
_entity_poly.entity_id
_entity_poly.type
_entity_poly.pdbx_seq_one_letter_code
_entity_poly.pdbx_strand_id
1 'polypeptide(L)'
;MQHSRKQDNPIPLTFATYQKDRKNNINKKHHLNAMYVSTLKLQPGICLKTVFALLLAASASACHCRNARTHPDKQRLIVTTDLGGTDPDDTQSMIHLLVCSNAIDIEGLVSSQVWSDMPDKVDRIHEVVGQFEKVLPRLKKHAEGYPEPGYLRSVIRQGQKTSNMAGVGNGKASPGSELIIEAVDKKDDPRPVWIAAWGGMNTVAQALWTVTHTRSPKDIERFVRKIRIYDVLGQDDAGAWIAQNYPGILYLRNKAVYGWAPSDEWLRDNIQSHKPLGDYYPDRKWATEGDSPSFLYVYANGLNVPEEITFGGWGGRFSDTPAENVRGMKFIAQSGKDESLYDPYRMYACAAEGGNSIKRWEREIWNDFAARMAWTATDEYSAVNHHPVAIVDGHDDMNCIYKKVKAGRDMEFDASASYDPDGNPLDFRWEIYAEPSTYKGKINMENGDSPKCRIHIPAEASGKSLHVILSLTDRGKPALTAYKRIVVQVL
;
A
#
# COMPACT_ATOMS: atom_id res chain seq x y z
N MET A 1 2.41 -51.43 -11.99
CA MET A 1 1.35 -50.64 -12.66
C MET A 1 1.61 -49.17 -12.35
N GLN A 2 2.23 -48.47 -13.29
CA GLN A 2 2.52 -47.05 -13.18
C GLN A 2 1.25 -46.25 -13.57
N HIS A 3 0.63 -45.60 -12.61
CA HIS A 3 -0.41 -44.60 -12.91
C HIS A 3 0.29 -43.27 -13.23
N SER A 4 0.33 -42.92 -14.49
CA SER A 4 0.65 -41.57 -14.94
C SER A 4 -0.37 -40.59 -14.40
N ARG A 5 0.02 -39.74 -13.44
CA ARG A 5 -0.76 -38.54 -13.09
C ARG A 5 -0.70 -37.58 -14.27
N LYS A 6 -1.82 -37.42 -14.98
CA LYS A 6 -2.00 -36.26 -15.86
C LYS A 6 -1.97 -35.02 -14.96
N GLN A 7 -0.95 -34.18 -15.10
CA GLN A 7 -0.96 -32.82 -14.61
C GLN A 7 -1.94 -32.03 -15.48
N ASP A 8 -3.05 -31.60 -14.90
CA ASP A 8 -3.96 -30.65 -15.53
C ASP A 8 -3.29 -29.27 -15.52
N ASN A 9 -2.65 -28.92 -16.64
CA ASN A 9 -2.05 -27.60 -16.83
C ASN A 9 -3.14 -26.58 -17.22
N PRO A 10 -3.29 -25.48 -16.48
CA PRO A 10 -4.14 -24.37 -16.90
C PRO A 10 -3.57 -23.68 -18.16
N ILE A 11 -4.46 -23.09 -18.96
CA ILE A 11 -4.14 -22.41 -20.21
C ILE A 11 -3.24 -21.19 -19.92
N PRO A 12 -2.06 -21.04 -20.52
CA PRO A 12 -1.17 -19.90 -20.28
C PRO A 12 -1.80 -18.60 -20.78
N LEU A 13 -1.98 -17.61 -19.91
CA LEU A 13 -2.31 -16.24 -20.29
C LEU A 13 -1.03 -15.50 -20.70
N THR A 14 -0.96 -14.96 -21.92
CA THR A 14 0.25 -14.31 -22.42
C THR A 14 0.45 -12.90 -21.84
N PHE A 15 1.67 -12.62 -21.40
CA PHE A 15 2.13 -11.34 -20.83
C PHE A 15 1.88 -10.10 -21.70
N ALA A 16 1.79 -10.29 -23.03
CA ALA A 16 1.59 -9.22 -24.00
C ALA A 16 0.26 -8.44 -23.84
N THR A 17 -0.78 -9.08 -23.33
CA THR A 17 -2.11 -8.49 -23.16
C THR A 17 -2.15 -7.52 -21.97
N TYR A 18 -1.41 -7.81 -20.91
CA TYR A 18 -1.38 -6.99 -19.68
C TYR A 18 -0.74 -5.61 -19.90
N GLN A 19 0.35 -5.54 -20.65
CA GLN A 19 1.05 -4.28 -20.94
C GLN A 19 0.23 -3.35 -21.86
N LYS A 20 -0.58 -3.91 -22.75
CA LYS A 20 -1.40 -3.13 -23.69
C LYS A 20 -2.58 -2.45 -23.01
N ASP A 21 -3.22 -3.13 -22.05
CA ASP A 21 -4.36 -2.59 -21.31
C ASP A 21 -3.95 -1.54 -20.27
N ARG A 22 -2.73 -1.67 -19.70
CA ARG A 22 -2.15 -0.67 -18.80
C ARG A 22 -1.97 0.69 -19.47
N LYS A 23 -1.48 0.70 -20.73
CA LYS A 23 -1.35 1.94 -21.54
C LYS A 23 -2.70 2.54 -21.93
N ASN A 24 -3.71 1.73 -22.19
CA ASN A 24 -5.04 2.18 -22.59
C ASN A 24 -5.85 2.77 -21.42
N ASN A 25 -5.66 2.30 -20.21
CA ASN A 25 -6.35 2.84 -19.02
C ASN A 25 -5.80 4.21 -18.59
N ILE A 26 -4.51 4.46 -18.77
CA ILE A 26 -3.92 5.78 -18.51
C ILE A 26 -4.52 6.82 -19.46
N ASN A 27 -4.71 6.49 -20.74
CA ASN A 27 -5.27 7.41 -21.73
C ASN A 27 -6.79 7.65 -21.57
N LYS A 28 -7.56 6.71 -21.02
CA LYS A 28 -9.01 6.90 -20.81
C LYS A 28 -9.35 7.80 -19.62
N LYS A 29 -8.57 7.81 -18.56
CA LYS A 29 -8.79 8.73 -17.41
C LYS A 29 -8.60 10.20 -17.78
N HIS A 30 -7.80 10.51 -18.80
CA HIS A 30 -7.57 11.90 -19.23
C HIS A 30 -8.69 12.51 -20.11
N HIS A 31 -9.60 11.71 -20.64
CA HIS A 31 -10.69 12.22 -21.50
C HIS A 31 -12.02 12.51 -20.79
N LEU A 32 -12.20 12.07 -19.54
CA LEU A 32 -13.46 12.23 -18.82
C LEU A 32 -13.61 13.55 -18.02
N ASN A 33 -12.53 14.29 -17.79
CA ASN A 33 -12.56 15.55 -17.02
C ASN A 33 -12.75 16.81 -17.88
N ALA A 34 -12.96 16.70 -19.19
CA ALA A 34 -13.04 17.87 -20.08
C ALA A 34 -14.47 18.27 -20.52
N MET A 35 -15.52 17.64 -20.02
CA MET A 35 -16.91 17.93 -20.44
C MET A 35 -17.84 18.12 -19.25
N TYR A 36 -17.80 19.27 -18.62
CA TYR A 36 -18.98 19.85 -17.95
C TYR A 36 -18.72 21.32 -17.61
N VAL A 37 -18.75 22.19 -18.63
CA VAL A 37 -19.10 23.61 -18.48
C VAL A 37 -20.00 23.98 -19.64
N SER A 38 -21.30 23.97 -19.41
CA SER A 38 -22.24 24.59 -20.33
C SER A 38 -23.41 25.25 -19.59
N THR A 39 -23.36 26.57 -19.55
CA THR A 39 -24.47 27.51 -19.72
C THR A 39 -25.70 27.36 -18.82
N LEU A 40 -25.74 28.15 -17.77
CA LEU A 40 -26.98 28.60 -17.13
C LEU A 40 -27.44 29.88 -17.85
N LYS A 41 -28.56 29.82 -18.59
CA LYS A 41 -29.29 31.01 -19.08
C LYS A 41 -30.16 31.56 -17.97
N LEU A 42 -29.88 32.78 -17.55
CA LEU A 42 -30.71 33.55 -16.63
C LEU A 42 -31.96 34.10 -17.35
N GLN A 43 -33.13 33.82 -16.78
CA GLN A 43 -34.38 34.50 -17.18
C GLN A 43 -34.51 35.90 -16.53
N PRO A 44 -35.04 36.89 -17.21
CA PRO A 44 -35.18 38.25 -16.67
C PRO A 44 -36.42 38.39 -15.77
N GLY A 45 -36.24 38.85 -14.52
CA GLY A 45 -37.37 39.18 -13.65
C GLY A 45 -37.14 39.20 -12.14
N ILE A 46 -35.90 39.17 -11.64
CA ILE A 46 -35.66 39.21 -10.19
C ILE A 46 -35.06 40.55 -9.75
N CYS A 47 -35.73 41.22 -8.78
CA CYS A 47 -35.36 42.52 -8.26
C CYS A 47 -33.97 42.51 -7.59
N LEU A 48 -33.13 43.47 -7.94
CA LEU A 48 -31.73 43.61 -7.52
C LEU A 48 -31.52 43.66 -5.99
N LYS A 49 -32.53 44.01 -5.20
CA LYS A 49 -32.45 44.07 -3.73
C LYS A 49 -32.53 42.70 -3.04
N THR A 50 -33.16 41.70 -3.68
CA THR A 50 -33.27 40.34 -3.15
C THR A 50 -31.98 39.52 -3.39
N VAL A 51 -31.24 39.84 -4.44
CA VAL A 51 -29.97 39.18 -4.76
C VAL A 51 -28.88 39.60 -3.78
N PHE A 52 -28.89 40.86 -3.29
CA PHE A 52 -27.89 41.33 -2.32
C PHE A 52 -28.09 40.73 -0.91
N ALA A 53 -29.34 40.47 -0.50
CA ALA A 53 -29.63 39.81 0.78
C ALA A 53 -29.28 38.31 0.76
N LEU A 54 -29.43 37.62 -0.39
CA LEU A 54 -29.04 36.25 -0.58
C LEU A 54 -27.51 36.07 -0.66
N LEU A 55 -26.79 37.06 -1.20
CA LEU A 55 -25.32 37.04 -1.24
C LEU A 55 -24.69 37.33 0.14
N LEU A 56 -25.33 38.14 0.99
CA LEU A 56 -24.89 38.37 2.36
C LEU A 56 -25.23 37.22 3.31
N ALA A 57 -26.32 36.49 3.08
CA ALA A 57 -26.62 35.25 3.82
C ALA A 57 -25.74 34.10 3.40
N ALA A 58 -25.31 34.05 2.13
CA ALA A 58 -24.35 33.03 1.65
C ALA A 58 -22.91 33.26 2.15
N SER A 59 -22.52 34.55 2.37
CA SER A 59 -21.19 34.86 2.93
C SER A 59 -21.08 34.62 4.45
N ALA A 60 -22.20 34.60 5.20
CA ALA A 60 -22.19 34.23 6.62
C ALA A 60 -22.27 32.72 6.88
N SER A 61 -22.74 31.94 5.91
CA SER A 61 -22.74 30.45 5.98
C SER A 61 -21.52 29.79 5.32
N ALA A 62 -20.67 30.58 4.67
CA ALA A 62 -19.44 30.04 4.01
C ALA A 62 -18.26 29.83 4.97
N CYS A 63 -18.49 30.03 6.26
CA CYS A 63 -17.45 29.79 7.26
C CYS A 63 -17.77 28.53 8.07
N HIS A 64 -17.86 27.36 7.46
CA HIS A 64 -17.70 26.00 8.06
C HIS A 64 -17.99 24.84 7.09
N CYS A 65 -17.86 25.05 5.78
CA CYS A 65 -17.61 23.94 4.89
C CYS A 65 -16.11 23.94 4.52
N ARG A 66 -15.26 23.52 5.45
CA ARG A 66 -13.98 22.91 5.08
C ARG A 66 -14.38 21.69 4.25
N ASN A 67 -14.08 21.74 2.95
CA ASN A 67 -14.26 20.63 2.04
C ASN A 67 -13.73 19.37 2.72
N ALA A 68 -14.60 18.36 2.91
CA ALA A 68 -14.15 17.03 3.28
C ALA A 68 -13.06 16.66 2.27
N ARG A 69 -11.85 16.40 2.77
CA ARG A 69 -10.76 15.88 1.92
C ARG A 69 -11.35 14.72 1.16
N THR A 70 -11.25 14.75 -0.16
CA THR A 70 -11.41 13.53 -0.94
C THR A 70 -10.23 12.66 -0.56
N HIS A 71 -10.43 11.74 0.41
CA HIS A 71 -9.43 10.73 0.70
C HIS A 71 -9.16 9.99 -0.61
N PRO A 72 -7.88 9.75 -0.97
CA PRO A 72 -7.56 8.91 -2.11
C PRO A 72 -8.29 7.59 -1.93
N ASP A 73 -8.72 6.95 -3.01
CA ASP A 73 -9.29 5.60 -2.94
C ASP A 73 -8.30 4.71 -2.19
N LYS A 74 -8.68 4.27 -0.98
CA LYS A 74 -7.85 3.37 -0.18
C LYS A 74 -7.56 2.11 -1.00
N GLN A 75 -6.39 1.55 -0.84
CA GLN A 75 -6.10 0.25 -1.45
C GLN A 75 -6.81 -0.85 -0.69
N ARG A 76 -7.32 -1.84 -1.42
CA ARG A 76 -7.96 -3.03 -0.87
C ARG A 76 -6.89 -4.05 -0.51
N LEU A 77 -6.86 -4.51 0.73
CA LEU A 77 -5.82 -5.38 1.26
C LEU A 77 -6.39 -6.64 1.90
N ILE A 78 -5.84 -7.79 1.53
CA ILE A 78 -5.95 -9.04 2.27
C ILE A 78 -4.56 -9.39 2.80
N VAL A 79 -4.47 -9.73 4.08
CA VAL A 79 -3.26 -10.26 4.70
C VAL A 79 -3.41 -11.77 4.88
N THR A 80 -2.43 -12.55 4.43
CA THR A 80 -2.27 -13.96 4.81
C THR A 80 -1.06 -14.08 5.72
N THR A 81 -1.26 -14.60 6.95
CA THR A 81 -0.27 -14.54 8.03
C THR A 81 -0.14 -15.88 8.74
N ASP A 82 1.04 -16.25 9.17
CA ASP A 82 1.27 -17.35 10.11
C ASP A 82 1.45 -16.85 11.56
N LEU A 83 0.82 -15.73 11.87
CA LEU A 83 0.77 -15.09 13.19
C LEU A 83 0.56 -16.12 14.31
N GLY A 84 1.39 -16.03 15.34
CA GLY A 84 1.46 -17.03 16.42
C GLY A 84 2.45 -18.15 16.12
N GLY A 85 3.22 -18.02 15.06
CA GLY A 85 4.39 -18.80 14.75
C GLY A 85 5.53 -18.62 15.75
N THR A 86 6.73 -19.03 15.34
CA THR A 86 7.93 -18.93 16.19
C THR A 86 8.55 -17.55 16.21
N ASP A 87 8.29 -16.73 15.19
CA ASP A 87 8.64 -15.31 15.11
C ASP A 87 7.46 -14.44 15.54
N PRO A 88 7.65 -13.47 16.43
CA PRO A 88 6.58 -12.57 16.84
C PRO A 88 6.35 -11.39 15.88
N ASP A 89 7.08 -11.25 14.79
CA ASP A 89 7.03 -10.10 13.89
C ASP A 89 5.69 -9.92 13.17
N ASP A 90 4.95 -11.00 12.87
CA ASP A 90 3.54 -10.94 12.43
C ASP A 90 2.65 -10.19 13.43
N THR A 91 2.83 -10.40 14.75
CA THR A 91 2.05 -9.69 15.78
C THR A 91 2.40 -8.21 15.80
N GLN A 92 3.70 -7.87 15.67
CA GLN A 92 4.18 -6.50 15.57
C GLN A 92 3.55 -5.81 14.34
N SER A 93 3.67 -6.44 13.19
CA SER A 93 3.14 -5.94 11.91
C SER A 93 1.62 -5.81 11.90
N MET A 94 0.89 -6.73 12.57
CA MET A 94 -0.57 -6.65 12.68
C MET A 94 -1.00 -5.45 13.53
N ILE A 95 -0.32 -5.16 14.64
CA ILE A 95 -0.59 -3.99 15.45
C ILE A 95 -0.35 -2.71 14.64
N HIS A 96 0.78 -2.63 13.93
CA HIS A 96 1.12 -1.49 13.08
C HIS A 96 0.07 -1.31 11.95
N LEU A 97 -0.32 -2.39 11.26
CA LEU A 97 -1.38 -2.35 10.25
C LEU A 97 -2.70 -1.82 10.83
N LEU A 98 -3.12 -2.29 12.02
CA LEU A 98 -4.40 -1.90 12.60
C LEU A 98 -4.44 -0.42 12.99
N VAL A 99 -3.36 0.16 13.52
CA VAL A 99 -3.32 1.60 13.80
C VAL A 99 -3.21 2.45 12.53
N CYS A 100 -2.82 1.86 11.38
CA CYS A 100 -2.82 2.46 10.05
C CYS A 100 -4.09 2.17 9.23
N SER A 101 -5.05 1.39 9.77
CA SER A 101 -6.21 0.90 9.02
C SER A 101 -7.20 1.98 8.56
N ASN A 102 -7.05 3.20 9.06
CA ASN A 102 -7.80 4.34 8.56
C ASN A 102 -7.41 4.75 7.12
N ALA A 103 -6.28 4.28 6.59
CA ALA A 103 -5.79 4.58 5.24
C ALA A 103 -5.78 3.36 4.28
N ILE A 104 -6.30 2.21 4.73
CA ILE A 104 -6.31 0.95 3.98
C ILE A 104 -7.68 0.27 4.16
N ASP A 105 -8.26 -0.28 3.09
CA ASP A 105 -9.46 -1.11 3.16
C ASP A 105 -9.06 -2.57 3.40
N ILE A 106 -9.04 -2.99 4.66
CA ILE A 106 -8.73 -4.38 5.03
C ILE A 106 -9.93 -5.26 4.69
N GLU A 107 -9.77 -6.18 3.73
CA GLU A 107 -10.82 -7.08 3.28
C GLU A 107 -10.62 -8.53 3.71
N GLY A 108 -9.50 -8.84 4.35
CA GLY A 108 -9.24 -10.16 4.90
C GLY A 108 -8.02 -10.17 5.82
N LEU A 109 -8.15 -10.90 6.93
CA LEU A 109 -7.08 -11.28 7.83
C LEU A 109 -7.11 -12.80 7.93
N VAL A 110 -6.23 -13.47 7.19
CA VAL A 110 -6.33 -14.91 6.94
C VAL A 110 -5.15 -15.63 7.59
N SER A 111 -5.44 -16.54 8.52
CA SER A 111 -4.43 -17.44 9.07
C SER A 111 -4.00 -18.45 8.01
N SER A 112 -2.75 -18.38 7.52
CA SER A 112 -2.21 -19.24 6.48
C SER A 112 -0.92 -19.88 6.96
N GLN A 113 -0.95 -21.22 7.10
CA GLN A 113 0.15 -21.95 7.70
C GLN A 113 1.39 -22.00 6.78
N VAL A 114 2.55 -21.74 7.36
CA VAL A 114 3.86 -22.01 6.74
C VAL A 114 4.36 -23.40 7.16
N TRP A 115 4.21 -23.74 8.44
CA TRP A 115 4.61 -25.02 8.99
C TRP A 115 3.39 -25.94 9.11
N SER A 116 3.44 -27.13 8.54
CA SER A 116 2.28 -28.04 8.46
C SER A 116 1.82 -28.62 9.81
N ASP A 117 2.67 -28.58 10.81
CA ASP A 117 2.43 -29.05 12.18
C ASP A 117 2.00 -27.96 13.15
N MET A 118 1.89 -26.70 12.68
CA MET A 118 1.41 -25.61 13.52
C MET A 118 -0.09 -25.70 13.77
N PRO A 119 -0.53 -25.43 15.00
CA PRO A 119 -1.96 -25.35 15.30
C PRO A 119 -2.60 -24.14 14.60
N ASP A 120 -3.92 -24.19 14.47
CA ASP A 120 -4.74 -23.06 14.01
C ASP A 120 -4.52 -21.84 14.90
N LYS A 121 -4.23 -20.68 14.29
CA LYS A 121 -3.89 -19.42 14.97
C LYS A 121 -4.93 -18.31 14.72
N VAL A 122 -6.10 -18.63 14.22
CA VAL A 122 -7.19 -17.65 14.01
C VAL A 122 -7.50 -16.87 15.28
N ASP A 123 -7.49 -17.54 16.43
CA ASP A 123 -7.72 -16.91 17.73
C ASP A 123 -6.71 -15.83 18.06
N ARG A 124 -5.45 -15.98 17.62
CA ARG A 124 -4.41 -14.95 17.80
C ARG A 124 -4.72 -13.68 17.03
N ILE A 125 -5.27 -13.79 15.82
CA ILE A 125 -5.72 -12.62 15.06
C ILE A 125 -6.88 -11.93 15.78
N HIS A 126 -7.85 -12.72 16.30
CA HIS A 126 -8.94 -12.19 17.12
C HIS A 126 -8.45 -11.49 18.39
N GLU A 127 -7.39 -11.98 19.04
CA GLU A 127 -6.78 -11.35 20.21
C GLU A 127 -6.21 -9.97 19.86
N VAL A 128 -5.43 -9.84 18.77
CA VAL A 128 -4.86 -8.55 18.33
C VAL A 128 -5.97 -7.56 17.99
N VAL A 129 -7.00 -7.97 17.26
CA VAL A 129 -8.17 -7.14 16.96
C VAL A 129 -8.90 -6.74 18.25
N GLY A 130 -8.96 -7.63 19.26
CA GLY A 130 -9.51 -7.32 20.56
C GLY A 130 -8.73 -6.27 21.35
N GLN A 131 -7.41 -6.21 21.20
CA GLN A 131 -6.61 -5.13 21.78
C GLN A 131 -6.82 -3.80 21.04
N PHE A 132 -6.88 -3.84 19.72
CA PHE A 132 -7.21 -2.68 18.89
C PHE A 132 -8.57 -2.09 19.25
N GLU A 133 -9.61 -2.92 19.48
CA GLU A 133 -10.94 -2.49 19.88
C GLU A 133 -10.91 -1.60 21.14
N LYS A 134 -10.06 -1.91 22.13
CA LYS A 134 -9.94 -1.14 23.37
C LYS A 134 -9.44 0.28 23.16
N VAL A 135 -8.64 0.51 22.11
CA VAL A 135 -8.03 1.81 21.81
C VAL A 135 -8.71 2.56 20.67
N LEU A 136 -9.58 1.90 19.90
CA LEU A 136 -10.25 2.49 18.75
C LEU A 136 -11.05 3.77 19.08
N PRO A 137 -11.76 3.90 20.23
CA PRO A 137 -12.44 5.15 20.58
C PRO A 137 -11.49 6.35 20.63
N ARG A 138 -10.24 6.16 21.11
CA ARG A 138 -9.21 7.20 21.14
C ARG A 138 -8.70 7.49 19.74
N LEU A 139 -8.32 6.47 18.96
CA LEU A 139 -7.88 6.65 17.57
C LEU A 139 -8.87 7.48 16.75
N LYS A 140 -10.18 7.27 16.93
CA LYS A 140 -11.24 8.03 16.25
C LYS A 140 -11.33 9.50 16.68
N LYS A 141 -10.67 9.91 17.78
CA LYS A 141 -10.53 11.32 18.15
C LYS A 141 -9.45 12.03 17.34
N HIS A 142 -8.47 11.28 16.85
CA HIS A 142 -7.30 11.80 16.15
C HIS A 142 -7.42 11.69 14.64
N ALA A 143 -8.11 10.66 14.12
CA ALA A 143 -8.32 10.49 12.68
C ALA A 143 -9.62 9.75 12.39
N GLU A 144 -10.21 10.05 11.23
CA GLU A 144 -11.39 9.37 10.72
C GLU A 144 -11.02 8.13 9.88
N GLY A 145 -12.00 7.30 9.55
CA GLY A 145 -11.87 6.23 8.55
C GLY A 145 -11.40 4.87 9.07
N TYR A 146 -11.28 4.71 10.39
CA TYR A 146 -10.98 3.40 11.00
C TYR A 146 -12.15 2.42 10.83
N PRO A 147 -11.87 1.14 10.51
CA PRO A 147 -12.88 0.10 10.44
C PRO A 147 -13.42 -0.25 11.83
N GLU A 148 -14.68 -0.67 11.87
CA GLU A 148 -15.29 -1.16 13.11
C GLU A 148 -14.75 -2.55 13.50
N PRO A 149 -14.56 -2.85 14.79
CA PRO A 149 -14.04 -4.14 15.24
C PRO A 149 -14.91 -5.32 14.81
N GLY A 150 -16.23 -5.13 14.77
CA GLY A 150 -17.18 -6.13 14.27
C GLY A 150 -16.94 -6.47 12.80
N TYR A 151 -16.62 -5.47 11.96
CA TYR A 151 -16.24 -5.70 10.58
C TYR A 151 -14.90 -6.45 10.49
N LEU A 152 -13.86 -6.03 11.21
CA LEU A 152 -12.56 -6.72 11.21
C LEU A 152 -12.71 -8.19 11.62
N ARG A 153 -13.49 -8.48 12.67
CA ARG A 153 -13.78 -9.85 13.08
C ARG A 153 -14.50 -10.66 12.00
N SER A 154 -15.38 -10.01 11.23
CA SER A 154 -16.14 -10.66 10.15
C SER A 154 -15.29 -11.05 8.95
N VAL A 155 -14.07 -10.51 8.81
CA VAL A 155 -13.11 -10.81 7.72
C VAL A 155 -11.91 -11.64 8.19
N ILE A 156 -11.88 -12.10 9.45
CA ILE A 156 -10.89 -13.07 9.94
C ILE A 156 -11.31 -14.46 9.49
N ARG A 157 -10.41 -15.20 8.83
CA ARG A 157 -10.68 -16.55 8.31
C ARG A 157 -9.49 -17.48 8.48
N GLN A 158 -9.82 -18.76 8.68
CA GLN A 158 -8.85 -19.84 8.57
C GLN A 158 -8.53 -20.10 7.11
N GLY A 159 -7.25 -20.01 6.73
CA GLY A 159 -6.73 -20.46 5.45
C GLY A 159 -6.37 -21.93 5.44
N GLN A 160 -5.37 -22.29 4.60
CA GLN A 160 -4.90 -23.67 4.50
C GLN A 160 -4.13 -24.09 5.76
N LYS A 161 -4.51 -25.27 6.33
CA LYS A 161 -3.82 -25.85 7.49
C LYS A 161 -2.57 -26.61 7.11
N THR A 162 -2.47 -27.02 5.85
CA THR A 162 -1.30 -27.72 5.31
C THR A 162 -0.47 -26.75 4.47
N SER A 163 0.81 -26.64 4.76
CA SER A 163 1.75 -25.78 4.02
C SER A 163 2.00 -26.29 2.60
N ASN A 164 2.59 -25.45 1.77
CA ASN A 164 2.99 -25.76 0.40
C ASN A 164 1.81 -26.15 -0.51
N MET A 165 2.10 -26.52 -1.74
CA MET A 165 1.11 -27.06 -2.69
C MET A 165 0.46 -28.38 -2.22
N ALA A 166 1.01 -29.05 -1.20
CA ALA A 166 0.33 -30.14 -0.54
C ALA A 166 -1.02 -29.74 0.08
N GLY A 167 -1.20 -28.46 0.44
CA GLY A 167 -2.45 -27.88 0.94
C GLY A 167 -3.46 -27.50 -0.16
N VAL A 168 -3.15 -27.67 -1.45
CA VAL A 168 -3.95 -27.19 -2.57
C VAL A 168 -4.55 -28.33 -3.38
N GLY A 169 -5.80 -28.19 -3.84
CA GLY A 169 -6.44 -29.16 -4.72
C GLY A 169 -7.93 -29.39 -4.45
N ASN A 170 -8.47 -30.41 -5.08
CA ASN A 170 -9.88 -30.76 -4.93
C ASN A 170 -10.24 -31.12 -3.48
N GLY A 171 -11.34 -30.58 -2.99
CA GLY A 171 -11.81 -30.79 -1.61
C GLY A 171 -10.98 -30.11 -0.53
N LYS A 172 -10.08 -29.18 -0.92
CA LYS A 172 -9.23 -28.44 0.02
C LYS A 172 -9.58 -26.96 0.15
N ALA A 173 -10.78 -26.55 -0.29
CA ALA A 173 -11.25 -25.19 -0.05
C ALA A 173 -11.25 -24.88 1.44
N SER A 174 -10.86 -23.68 1.81
CA SER A 174 -10.89 -23.16 3.17
C SER A 174 -11.67 -21.87 3.23
N PRO A 175 -12.21 -21.48 4.41
CA PRO A 175 -12.88 -20.19 4.56
C PRO A 175 -12.03 -19.00 4.10
N GLY A 176 -10.70 -19.08 4.26
CA GLY A 176 -9.77 -18.06 3.77
C GLY A 176 -9.66 -18.01 2.25
N SER A 177 -9.60 -19.18 1.58
CA SER A 177 -9.58 -19.21 0.12
C SER A 177 -10.91 -18.74 -0.49
N GLU A 178 -12.04 -19.01 0.17
CA GLU A 178 -13.36 -18.51 -0.24
C GLU A 178 -13.47 -16.99 -0.05
N LEU A 179 -13.00 -16.45 1.08
CA LEU A 179 -12.95 -15.00 1.31
C LEU A 179 -12.14 -14.27 0.22
N ILE A 180 -11.00 -14.82 -0.19
CA ILE A 180 -10.20 -14.24 -1.28
C ILE A 180 -11.02 -14.19 -2.58
N ILE A 181 -11.75 -15.26 -2.88
CA ILE A 181 -12.61 -15.33 -4.06
C ILE A 181 -13.72 -14.28 -3.98
N GLU A 182 -14.42 -14.19 -2.84
CA GLU A 182 -15.49 -13.22 -2.60
C GLU A 182 -14.99 -11.77 -2.74
N ALA A 183 -13.84 -11.45 -2.14
CA ALA A 183 -13.26 -10.11 -2.21
C ALA A 183 -12.91 -9.71 -3.65
N VAL A 184 -12.28 -10.59 -4.42
CA VAL A 184 -11.91 -10.32 -5.81
C VAL A 184 -13.14 -10.20 -6.70
N ASP A 185 -14.20 -10.94 -6.42
CA ASP A 185 -15.44 -10.95 -7.21
C ASP A 185 -16.39 -9.78 -6.93
N LYS A 186 -16.12 -8.93 -5.95
CA LYS A 186 -16.96 -7.74 -5.68
C LYS A 186 -17.20 -6.96 -6.98
N LYS A 187 -18.47 -6.89 -7.39
CA LYS A 187 -18.87 -6.29 -8.68
C LYS A 187 -18.79 -4.77 -8.66
N ASP A 188 -19.12 -4.18 -7.52
CA ASP A 188 -19.24 -2.73 -7.35
C ASP A 188 -17.89 -2.06 -7.02
N ASP A 189 -16.82 -2.83 -6.86
CA ASP A 189 -15.47 -2.32 -6.62
C ASP A 189 -14.50 -2.73 -7.74
N PRO A 190 -14.14 -1.80 -8.64
CA PRO A 190 -13.23 -2.09 -9.75
C PRO A 190 -11.76 -2.14 -9.33
N ARG A 191 -11.43 -1.70 -8.10
CA ARG A 191 -10.04 -1.65 -7.60
C ARG A 191 -9.46 -3.05 -7.49
N PRO A 192 -8.16 -3.23 -7.77
CA PRO A 192 -7.50 -4.50 -7.50
C PRO A 192 -7.46 -4.80 -6.00
N VAL A 193 -7.31 -6.07 -5.67
CA VAL A 193 -7.08 -6.56 -4.31
C VAL A 193 -5.59 -6.88 -4.18
N TRP A 194 -4.93 -6.19 -3.27
CA TRP A 194 -3.57 -6.51 -2.86
C TRP A 194 -3.58 -7.63 -1.82
N ILE A 195 -2.73 -8.61 -2.01
CA ILE A 195 -2.52 -9.70 -1.05
C ILE A 195 -1.11 -9.55 -0.50
N ALA A 196 -1.02 -9.21 0.78
CA ALA A 196 0.21 -9.18 1.55
C ALA A 196 0.39 -10.56 2.19
N ALA A 197 1.34 -11.33 1.69
CA ALA A 197 1.63 -12.66 2.21
C ALA A 197 2.78 -12.58 3.21
N TRP A 198 2.45 -12.74 4.49
CA TRP A 198 3.36 -12.76 5.64
C TRP A 198 3.78 -14.19 5.99
N GLY A 199 3.05 -15.18 5.48
CA GLY A 199 3.30 -16.61 5.58
C GLY A 199 3.24 -17.28 4.22
N GLY A 200 2.70 -18.50 4.18
CA GLY A 200 2.57 -19.28 2.94
C GLY A 200 1.56 -18.69 1.95
N MET A 201 1.82 -18.93 0.67
CA MET A 201 0.94 -18.58 -0.45
C MET A 201 -0.12 -19.66 -0.75
N ASN A 202 -0.13 -20.76 0.00
CA ASN A 202 -0.99 -21.93 -0.23
C ASN A 202 -2.48 -21.60 -0.23
N THR A 203 -2.95 -20.65 0.61
CA THR A 203 -4.36 -20.22 0.64
C THR A 203 -4.74 -19.45 -0.62
N VAL A 204 -3.86 -18.58 -1.11
CA VAL A 204 -4.05 -17.85 -2.38
C VAL A 204 -4.03 -18.82 -3.55
N ALA A 205 -3.11 -19.80 -3.54
CA ALA A 205 -3.04 -20.86 -4.53
C ALA A 205 -4.33 -21.70 -4.57
N GLN A 206 -4.94 -22.00 -3.40
CA GLN A 206 -6.21 -22.71 -3.36
C GLN A 206 -7.35 -21.87 -3.96
N ALA A 207 -7.41 -20.58 -3.69
CA ALA A 207 -8.41 -19.70 -4.30
C ALA A 207 -8.29 -19.70 -5.84
N LEU A 208 -7.07 -19.53 -6.36
CA LEU A 208 -6.78 -19.59 -7.79
C LEU A 208 -7.08 -20.96 -8.39
N TRP A 209 -6.70 -22.05 -7.69
CA TRP A 209 -7.01 -23.41 -8.12
C TRP A 209 -8.53 -23.62 -8.26
N THR A 210 -9.29 -23.20 -7.25
CA THR A 210 -10.76 -23.32 -7.24
C THR A 210 -11.39 -22.58 -8.42
N VAL A 211 -11.00 -21.30 -8.62
CA VAL A 211 -11.50 -20.47 -9.73
C VAL A 211 -11.18 -21.10 -11.07
N THR A 212 -9.99 -21.63 -11.27
CA THR A 212 -9.56 -22.24 -12.53
C THR A 212 -10.33 -23.51 -12.85
N HIS A 213 -10.72 -24.30 -11.86
CA HIS A 213 -11.45 -25.56 -12.07
C HIS A 213 -12.97 -25.40 -12.10
N THR A 214 -13.50 -24.21 -11.79
CA THR A 214 -14.95 -23.99 -11.70
C THR A 214 -15.49 -22.92 -12.65
N ARG A 215 -14.62 -22.19 -13.38
CA ARG A 215 -15.04 -21.04 -14.19
C ARG A 215 -14.58 -21.11 -15.65
N SER A 216 -15.24 -20.32 -16.49
CA SER A 216 -14.82 -20.14 -17.87
C SER A 216 -13.47 -19.43 -17.98
N PRO A 217 -12.69 -19.62 -19.08
CA PRO A 217 -11.42 -18.92 -19.29
C PRO A 217 -11.53 -17.40 -19.19
N LYS A 218 -12.61 -16.81 -19.68
CA LYS A 218 -12.88 -15.36 -19.60
C LYS A 218 -13.09 -14.88 -18.16
N ASP A 219 -13.76 -15.68 -17.34
CA ASP A 219 -13.99 -15.35 -15.93
C ASP A 219 -12.72 -15.51 -15.10
N ILE A 220 -11.89 -16.51 -15.41
CA ILE A 220 -10.56 -16.70 -14.82
C ILE A 220 -9.68 -15.48 -15.14
N GLU A 221 -9.61 -15.06 -16.40
CA GLU A 221 -8.83 -13.88 -16.80
C GLU A 221 -9.28 -12.61 -16.06
N ARG A 222 -10.60 -12.38 -15.95
CA ARG A 222 -11.16 -11.24 -15.21
C ARG A 222 -10.79 -11.29 -13.73
N PHE A 223 -10.84 -12.46 -13.09
CA PHE A 223 -10.47 -12.68 -11.71
C PHE A 223 -8.99 -12.39 -11.47
N VAL A 224 -8.11 -13.00 -12.26
CA VAL A 224 -6.65 -12.87 -12.16
C VAL A 224 -6.20 -11.41 -12.33
N ARG A 225 -6.81 -10.65 -13.23
CA ARG A 225 -6.49 -9.22 -13.45
C ARG A 225 -6.70 -8.33 -12.22
N LYS A 226 -7.57 -8.72 -11.29
CA LYS A 226 -7.83 -7.96 -10.06
C LYS A 226 -6.86 -8.28 -8.93
N ILE A 227 -6.01 -9.29 -9.04
CA ILE A 227 -5.10 -9.72 -7.98
C ILE A 227 -3.75 -9.01 -8.13
N ARG A 228 -3.21 -8.57 -7.00
CA ARG A 228 -1.83 -8.10 -6.82
C ARG A 228 -1.23 -8.84 -5.63
N ILE A 229 0.02 -9.21 -5.70
CA ILE A 229 0.69 -9.97 -4.64
C ILE A 229 1.95 -9.24 -4.21
N TYR A 230 2.08 -9.05 -2.90
CA TYR A 230 3.33 -8.72 -2.24
C TYR A 230 3.70 -9.88 -1.30
N ASP A 231 4.66 -10.67 -1.72
CA ASP A 231 5.12 -11.88 -1.05
C ASP A 231 6.38 -11.59 -0.22
N VAL A 232 6.26 -11.73 1.09
CA VAL A 232 7.36 -11.54 2.04
C VAL A 232 8.20 -12.81 2.07
N LEU A 233 9.46 -12.70 1.64
CA LEU A 233 10.51 -13.71 1.71
C LEU A 233 10.33 -14.96 0.81
N GLY A 234 9.11 -15.26 0.33
CA GLY A 234 8.84 -16.51 -0.39
C GLY A 234 8.89 -17.73 0.54
N GLN A 235 7.88 -17.89 1.40
CA GLN A 235 7.92 -18.81 2.52
C GLN A 235 7.50 -20.24 2.17
N ASP A 236 6.80 -20.47 1.06
CA ASP A 236 6.44 -21.81 0.57
C ASP A 236 6.60 -21.92 -0.95
N ASP A 237 6.36 -23.11 -1.53
CA ASP A 237 6.47 -23.35 -2.98
C ASP A 237 5.20 -22.94 -3.77
N ALA A 238 4.12 -22.63 -3.09
CA ALA A 238 2.87 -22.23 -3.73
C ALA A 238 3.00 -20.88 -4.47
N GLY A 239 3.90 -19.99 -4.01
CA GLY A 239 4.23 -18.76 -4.71
C GLY A 239 4.83 -19.02 -6.10
N ALA A 240 5.75 -19.96 -6.22
CA ALA A 240 6.34 -20.36 -7.51
C ALA A 240 5.27 -20.96 -8.44
N TRP A 241 4.40 -21.83 -7.91
CA TRP A 241 3.26 -22.38 -8.66
C TRP A 241 2.32 -21.28 -9.19
N ILE A 242 1.99 -20.28 -8.35
CA ILE A 242 1.15 -19.14 -8.77
C ILE A 242 1.82 -18.37 -9.91
N ALA A 243 3.10 -18.02 -9.78
CA ALA A 243 3.81 -17.24 -10.77
C ALA A 243 3.99 -17.97 -12.10
N GLN A 244 4.16 -19.31 -12.07
CA GLN A 244 4.22 -20.13 -13.27
C GLN A 244 2.87 -20.18 -13.99
N ASN A 245 1.79 -20.43 -13.26
CA ASN A 245 0.47 -20.69 -13.85
C ASN A 245 -0.32 -19.40 -14.16
N TYR A 246 -0.02 -18.30 -13.48
CA TYR A 246 -0.72 -17.00 -13.62
C TYR A 246 0.27 -15.84 -13.86
N PRO A 247 1.04 -15.87 -14.96
CA PRO A 247 2.06 -14.84 -15.22
C PRO A 247 1.48 -13.44 -15.46
N GLY A 248 0.16 -13.31 -15.56
CA GLY A 248 -0.55 -12.03 -15.63
C GLY A 248 -0.77 -11.34 -14.27
N ILE A 249 -0.52 -12.01 -13.15
CA ILE A 249 -0.57 -11.41 -11.82
C ILE A 249 0.66 -10.51 -11.62
N LEU A 250 0.44 -9.29 -11.13
CA LEU A 250 1.54 -8.47 -10.62
C LEU A 250 2.04 -9.09 -9.32
N TYR A 251 3.13 -9.84 -9.40
CA TYR A 251 3.71 -10.60 -8.30
C TYR A 251 5.05 -9.99 -7.88
N LEU A 252 5.07 -9.39 -6.70
CA LEU A 252 6.25 -8.80 -6.07
C LEU A 252 6.76 -9.75 -4.99
N ARG A 253 8.03 -10.17 -5.05
CA ARG A 253 8.69 -10.90 -3.96
C ARG A 253 9.76 -10.04 -3.34
N ASN A 254 9.57 -9.65 -2.09
CA ASN A 254 10.56 -8.89 -1.33
C ASN A 254 11.32 -9.79 -0.36
N LYS A 255 12.64 -9.91 -0.57
CA LYS A 255 13.56 -10.63 0.32
C LYS A 255 14.44 -9.70 1.16
N ALA A 256 14.20 -8.40 1.09
CA ALA A 256 15.00 -7.36 1.73
C ALA A 256 14.13 -6.51 2.67
N VAL A 257 13.30 -7.18 3.47
CA VAL A 257 12.29 -6.58 4.36
C VAL A 257 12.86 -6.17 5.73
N TYR A 258 14.10 -6.50 6.02
CA TYR A 258 14.76 -6.21 7.31
C TYR A 258 15.79 -5.09 7.21
N GLY A 259 16.28 -4.60 8.36
CA GLY A 259 17.39 -3.65 8.45
C GLY A 259 16.97 -2.18 8.49
N TRP A 260 15.69 -1.90 8.76
CA TRP A 260 15.12 -0.57 8.91
C TRP A 260 14.47 -0.32 10.29
N ALA A 261 14.56 -1.29 11.20
CA ALA A 261 14.01 -1.17 12.54
C ALA A 261 14.91 -0.36 13.49
N PRO A 262 14.34 0.40 14.44
CA PRO A 262 15.08 1.14 15.46
C PRO A 262 15.62 0.20 16.55
N SER A 263 16.26 0.77 17.58
CA SER A 263 16.72 0.01 18.75
C SER A 263 15.57 -0.49 19.62
N ASP A 264 15.82 -1.54 20.41
CA ASP A 264 14.83 -2.05 21.38
C ASP A 264 14.45 -1.01 22.44
N GLU A 265 15.39 -0.14 22.83
CA GLU A 265 15.11 0.98 23.73
C GLU A 265 14.10 1.95 23.10
N TRP A 266 14.33 2.32 21.85
CA TRP A 266 13.40 3.18 21.14
C TRP A 266 12.00 2.56 21.02
N LEU A 267 11.90 1.24 20.75
CA LEU A 267 10.62 0.52 20.67
C LEU A 267 9.90 0.52 22.01
N ARG A 268 10.62 0.28 23.12
CA ARG A 268 10.03 0.36 24.47
C ARG A 268 9.45 1.74 24.75
N ASP A 269 10.22 2.79 24.45
CA ASP A 269 9.83 4.16 24.79
C ASP A 269 8.71 4.71 23.91
N ASN A 270 8.67 4.35 22.62
CA ASN A 270 7.77 4.98 21.65
C ASN A 270 6.62 4.09 21.18
N ILE A 271 6.69 2.77 21.39
CA ILE A 271 5.65 1.82 20.98
C ILE A 271 5.06 1.11 22.19
N GLN A 272 5.87 0.35 22.93
CA GLN A 272 5.40 -0.50 24.03
C GLN A 272 4.91 0.29 25.26
N SER A 273 5.38 1.52 25.45
CA SER A 273 4.90 2.41 26.53
C SER A 273 3.44 2.84 26.39
N HIS A 274 2.84 2.75 25.19
CA HIS A 274 1.48 3.21 24.90
C HIS A 274 0.43 2.13 25.19
N LYS A 275 0.00 2.05 26.43
CA LYS A 275 -0.96 1.02 26.92
C LYS A 275 -2.40 1.32 26.54
N PRO A 276 -3.26 0.30 26.36
CA PRO A 276 -2.98 -1.14 26.52
C PRO A 276 -2.37 -1.82 25.28
N LEU A 277 -2.41 -1.19 24.10
CA LEU A 277 -2.00 -1.84 22.85
C LEU A 277 -0.49 -2.11 22.83
N GLY A 278 0.32 -1.19 23.37
CA GLY A 278 1.78 -1.34 23.47
C GLY A 278 2.22 -2.52 24.33
N ASP A 279 1.46 -2.87 25.38
CA ASP A 279 1.74 -4.08 26.19
C ASP A 279 1.61 -5.38 25.36
N TYR A 280 0.86 -5.33 24.26
CA TYR A 280 0.65 -6.48 23.39
C TYR A 280 1.65 -6.53 22.23
N TYR A 281 2.43 -5.48 22.01
CA TYR A 281 3.49 -5.44 21.01
C TYR A 281 4.71 -6.22 21.54
N PRO A 282 5.03 -7.39 20.96
CA PRO A 282 6.05 -8.28 21.52
C PRO A 282 7.47 -7.75 21.27
N ASP A 283 8.42 -8.15 22.13
CA ASP A 283 9.84 -7.98 21.85
C ASP A 283 10.22 -8.80 20.60
N ARG A 284 11.19 -8.28 19.85
CA ARG A 284 11.73 -9.04 18.72
C ARG A 284 12.45 -10.30 19.18
N LYS A 285 12.40 -11.32 18.35
CA LYS A 285 13.18 -12.55 18.56
C LYS A 285 14.35 -12.64 17.58
N TRP A 286 14.09 -12.43 16.29
CA TRP A 286 15.11 -12.42 15.24
C TRP A 286 15.11 -11.10 14.48
N ALA A 287 13.96 -10.61 14.13
CA ALA A 287 13.79 -9.35 13.41
C ALA A 287 12.60 -8.56 13.98
N THR A 288 12.40 -7.34 13.49
CA THR A 288 11.27 -6.48 13.84
C THR A 288 10.51 -6.14 12.57
N GLU A 289 9.20 -6.38 12.59
CA GLU A 289 8.26 -5.96 11.55
C GLU A 289 8.69 -6.34 10.11
N GLY A 290 9.15 -7.59 9.92
CA GLY A 290 9.52 -8.09 8.59
C GLY A 290 8.37 -8.07 7.59
N ASP A 291 7.14 -8.14 8.06
CA ASP A 291 5.95 -8.17 7.21
C ASP A 291 5.39 -6.78 6.87
N SER A 292 5.69 -5.78 7.71
CA SER A 292 5.16 -4.42 7.57
C SER A 292 5.43 -3.76 6.23
N PRO A 293 6.58 -3.95 5.56
CA PRO A 293 6.78 -3.39 4.22
C PRO A 293 5.69 -3.72 3.22
N SER A 294 5.01 -4.86 3.37
CA SER A 294 3.97 -5.31 2.46
C SER A 294 2.71 -4.44 2.50
N PHE A 295 2.23 -4.05 3.68
CA PHE A 295 1.11 -3.13 3.80
C PHE A 295 1.53 -1.66 3.69
N LEU A 296 2.74 -1.31 4.14
CA LEU A 296 3.32 0.02 3.94
C LEU A 296 3.49 0.35 2.46
N TYR A 297 3.63 -0.66 1.59
CA TYR A 297 3.66 -0.49 0.14
C TYR A 297 2.37 0.09 -0.43
N VAL A 298 1.23 -0.31 0.13
CA VAL A 298 -0.10 0.12 -0.32
C VAL A 298 -0.68 1.28 0.51
N TYR A 299 0.01 1.67 1.58
CA TYR A 299 -0.40 2.76 2.45
C TYR A 299 -0.38 4.11 1.72
N ALA A 300 -1.51 4.84 1.77
CA ALA A 300 -1.64 6.13 1.10
C ALA A 300 -0.97 7.25 1.92
N ASN A 301 0.16 7.78 1.45
CA ASN A 301 0.93 8.83 2.11
C ASN A 301 1.42 9.95 1.17
N GLY A 302 0.97 9.96 -0.09
CA GLY A 302 1.42 10.93 -1.10
C GLY A 302 2.75 10.57 -1.79
N LEU A 303 3.47 9.57 -1.27
CA LEU A 303 4.71 9.03 -1.85
C LEU A 303 4.48 7.74 -2.61
N ASN A 304 3.71 6.80 -2.02
CA ASN A 304 3.46 5.48 -2.57
C ASN A 304 2.55 5.52 -3.79
N VAL A 305 2.88 4.75 -4.82
CA VAL A 305 2.06 4.54 -6.01
C VAL A 305 2.09 3.05 -6.33
N PRO A 306 1.26 2.21 -5.68
CA PRO A 306 1.40 0.76 -5.69
C PRO A 306 1.42 0.11 -7.06
N GLU A 307 0.67 0.65 -8.04
CA GLU A 307 0.66 0.12 -9.41
C GLU A 307 1.94 0.47 -10.20
N GLU A 308 2.78 1.39 -9.70
CA GLU A 308 4.03 1.82 -10.30
C GLU A 308 5.22 1.26 -9.50
N ILE A 309 5.48 -0.03 -9.66
CA ILE A 309 6.39 -0.82 -8.82
C ILE A 309 7.84 -0.31 -8.78
N THR A 310 8.24 0.44 -9.81
CA THR A 310 9.59 1.04 -9.93
C THR A 310 9.71 2.38 -9.20
N PHE A 311 8.61 2.96 -8.70
CA PHE A 311 8.64 4.30 -8.10
C PHE A 311 9.26 4.30 -6.71
N GLY A 312 9.10 3.21 -5.96
CA GLY A 312 9.58 3.11 -4.59
C GLY A 312 8.76 3.94 -3.59
N GLY A 313 8.91 3.62 -2.34
CA GLY A 313 8.18 4.21 -1.22
C GLY A 313 8.42 3.41 0.05
N TRP A 314 7.51 3.50 1.02
CA TRP A 314 7.67 2.90 2.34
C TRP A 314 7.76 1.37 2.32
N GLY A 315 7.17 0.71 1.32
CA GLY A 315 7.25 -0.75 1.16
C GLY A 315 8.35 -1.22 0.19
N GLY A 316 9.25 -0.33 -0.22
CA GLY A 316 10.36 -0.68 -1.10
C GLY A 316 10.14 -0.36 -2.58
N ARG A 317 11.11 -0.74 -3.41
CA ARG A 317 11.13 -0.54 -4.85
C ARG A 317 11.48 -1.85 -5.55
N PHE A 318 10.84 -2.09 -6.70
CA PHE A 318 11.01 -3.32 -7.46
C PHE A 318 11.61 -3.06 -8.83
N SER A 319 12.16 -4.12 -9.44
CA SER A 319 12.69 -4.07 -10.81
C SER A 319 11.59 -3.79 -11.81
N ASP A 320 11.94 -3.21 -12.95
CA ASP A 320 11.02 -2.90 -14.05
C ASP A 320 10.65 -4.13 -14.90
N THR A 321 11.43 -5.19 -14.75
CA THR A 321 11.27 -6.45 -15.47
C THR A 321 11.21 -7.62 -14.48
N PRO A 322 10.31 -8.60 -14.70
CA PRO A 322 10.27 -9.77 -13.84
C PRO A 322 11.48 -10.67 -14.06
N ALA A 323 12.14 -11.05 -12.96
CA ALA A 323 13.26 -11.96 -12.96
C ALA A 323 12.78 -13.43 -12.97
N GLU A 324 13.58 -14.29 -13.55
CA GLU A 324 13.31 -15.72 -13.62
C GLU A 324 13.71 -16.42 -12.31
N ASN A 325 12.85 -17.31 -11.84
CA ASN A 325 13.08 -18.17 -10.69
C ASN A 325 13.55 -17.43 -9.43
N VAL A 326 12.84 -16.36 -9.05
CA VAL A 326 13.12 -15.61 -7.82
C VAL A 326 12.82 -16.49 -6.61
N ARG A 327 13.84 -17.22 -6.12
CA ARG A 327 13.71 -18.17 -5.01
C ARG A 327 13.38 -17.48 -3.70
N GLY A 328 12.58 -18.15 -2.87
CA GLY A 328 12.35 -17.76 -1.48
C GLY A 328 13.60 -17.89 -0.62
N MET A 329 13.50 -17.45 0.63
CA MET A 329 14.63 -17.49 1.57
C MET A 329 14.95 -18.92 2.00
N LYS A 330 16.25 -19.29 1.94
CA LYS A 330 16.70 -20.67 2.21
C LYS A 330 16.54 -21.09 3.67
N PHE A 331 16.61 -20.15 4.62
CA PHE A 331 16.48 -20.48 6.04
C PHE A 331 15.04 -20.81 6.45
N ILE A 332 14.05 -20.43 5.62
CA ILE A 332 12.66 -20.83 5.80
C ILE A 332 12.49 -22.18 5.10
N ALA A 333 13.04 -23.22 5.72
CA ALA A 333 12.96 -24.58 5.19
C ALA A 333 11.64 -25.20 5.60
N GLN A 334 10.77 -25.44 4.62
CA GLN A 334 9.51 -26.14 4.80
C GLN A 334 9.65 -27.58 4.32
N SER A 335 9.12 -28.53 5.07
CA SER A 335 9.02 -29.92 4.60
C SER A 335 8.17 -29.96 3.32
N GLY A 336 8.72 -30.53 2.25
CA GLY A 336 8.06 -30.62 0.94
C GLY A 336 8.06 -29.34 0.10
N LYS A 337 8.73 -28.26 0.55
CA LYS A 337 8.92 -27.06 -0.26
C LYS A 337 9.95 -27.32 -1.36
N ASP A 338 9.55 -27.23 -2.60
CA ASP A 338 10.46 -27.31 -3.75
C ASP A 338 9.96 -26.42 -4.90
N GLU A 339 10.39 -25.16 -4.89
CA GLU A 339 10.04 -24.20 -5.93
C GLU A 339 10.58 -24.60 -7.32
N SER A 340 11.60 -25.46 -7.41
CA SER A 340 12.17 -25.88 -8.70
C SER A 340 11.21 -26.76 -9.52
N LEU A 341 10.21 -27.34 -8.89
CA LEU A 341 9.15 -28.09 -9.56
C LEU A 341 8.32 -27.22 -10.52
N TYR A 342 8.37 -25.88 -10.33
CA TYR A 342 7.59 -24.90 -11.09
C TYR A 342 8.46 -24.04 -12.02
N ASP A 343 9.70 -24.44 -12.28
CA ASP A 343 10.58 -23.75 -13.23
C ASP A 343 10.11 -23.93 -14.69
N PRO A 344 10.22 -22.90 -15.54
CA PRO A 344 10.55 -21.52 -15.19
C PRO A 344 9.31 -20.73 -14.72
N TYR A 345 9.48 -19.86 -13.72
CA TYR A 345 8.50 -18.88 -13.31
C TYR A 345 9.13 -17.49 -13.19
N ARG A 346 8.33 -16.43 -13.22
CA ARG A 346 8.83 -15.05 -13.18
C ARG A 346 8.08 -14.21 -12.16
N MET A 347 8.84 -13.41 -11.38
CA MET A 347 8.33 -12.45 -10.40
C MET A 347 9.15 -11.17 -10.44
N TYR A 348 8.58 -10.08 -9.97
CA TYR A 348 9.35 -8.86 -9.73
C TYR A 348 10.11 -8.97 -8.42
N ALA A 349 11.42 -8.91 -8.49
CA ALA A 349 12.31 -8.88 -7.33
C ALA A 349 12.57 -7.43 -6.88
N CYS A 350 13.15 -7.26 -5.69
CA CYS A 350 13.64 -5.97 -5.25
C CYS A 350 14.57 -5.35 -6.30
N ALA A 351 14.51 -4.04 -6.44
CA ALA A 351 15.47 -3.30 -7.24
C ALA A 351 16.89 -3.39 -6.63
N ALA A 352 17.89 -2.88 -7.34
CA ALA A 352 19.31 -3.08 -6.99
C ALA A 352 19.69 -2.59 -5.57
N GLU A 353 19.02 -1.56 -5.05
CA GLU A 353 19.24 -1.04 -3.70
C GLU A 353 18.68 -1.93 -2.59
N GLY A 354 17.85 -2.93 -2.92
CA GLY A 354 17.30 -3.89 -1.95
C GLY A 354 16.60 -3.19 -0.78
N GLY A 355 16.94 -3.58 0.46
CA GLY A 355 16.36 -3.01 1.69
C GLY A 355 16.62 -1.51 1.90
N ASN A 356 17.64 -0.93 1.25
CA ASN A 356 17.89 0.50 1.33
C ASN A 356 16.75 1.32 0.72
N SER A 357 15.93 0.74 -0.16
CA SER A 357 14.74 1.38 -0.71
C SER A 357 13.66 1.64 0.35
N ILE A 358 13.62 0.83 1.42
CA ILE A 358 12.76 1.03 2.60
C ILE A 358 13.48 1.89 3.63
N LYS A 359 14.73 1.54 3.93
CA LYS A 359 15.55 2.16 4.98
C LYS A 359 15.67 3.67 4.82
N ARG A 360 15.69 4.21 3.59
CA ARG A 360 15.72 5.66 3.37
C ARG A 360 14.55 6.42 3.99
N TRP A 361 13.44 5.73 4.30
CA TRP A 361 12.22 6.26 4.91
C TRP A 361 12.02 5.80 6.36
N GLU A 362 13.01 5.12 6.96
CA GLU A 362 12.86 4.47 8.26
C GLU A 362 12.42 5.43 9.36
N ARG A 363 12.99 6.63 9.40
CA ARG A 363 12.63 7.64 10.40
C ARG A 363 11.17 8.06 10.30
N GLU A 364 10.72 8.33 9.09
CA GLU A 364 9.35 8.79 8.83
C GLU A 364 8.33 7.69 9.10
N ILE A 365 8.64 6.43 8.75
CA ILE A 365 7.81 5.26 9.04
C ILE A 365 7.65 5.09 10.56
N TRP A 366 8.76 5.09 11.29
CA TRP A 366 8.72 4.87 12.73
C TRP A 366 8.11 6.04 13.50
N ASN A 367 8.29 7.27 13.05
CA ASN A 367 7.63 8.43 13.62
C ASN A 367 6.12 8.40 13.41
N ASP A 368 5.64 7.99 12.22
CA ASP A 368 4.21 7.79 11.95
C ASP A 368 3.64 6.73 12.90
N PHE A 369 4.30 5.58 13.04
CA PHE A 369 3.85 4.53 13.94
C PHE A 369 3.84 4.99 15.41
N ALA A 370 4.89 5.67 15.88
CA ALA A 370 4.96 6.21 17.24
C ALA A 370 3.84 7.20 17.52
N ALA A 371 3.54 8.12 16.59
CA ALA A 371 2.43 9.05 16.75
C ALA A 371 1.09 8.32 16.86
N ARG A 372 0.84 7.32 15.99
CA ARG A 372 -0.40 6.51 16.03
C ARG A 372 -0.51 5.72 17.33
N MET A 373 0.60 5.20 17.85
CA MET A 373 0.62 4.56 19.15
C MET A 373 0.33 5.57 20.29
N ALA A 374 0.86 6.79 20.22
CA ALA A 374 0.50 7.85 21.17
C ALA A 374 -1.00 8.20 21.09
N TRP A 375 -1.62 8.21 19.89
CA TRP A 375 -3.07 8.41 19.73
C TRP A 375 -3.89 7.34 20.45
N THR A 376 -3.35 6.12 20.63
CA THR A 376 -4.05 5.05 21.36
C THR A 376 -4.11 5.31 22.87
N ALA A 377 -3.29 6.22 23.40
CA ALA A 377 -3.14 6.45 24.82
C ALA A 377 -3.94 7.65 25.35
N THR A 378 -4.46 8.54 24.50
CA THR A 378 -5.17 9.77 24.93
C THR A 378 -6.40 10.07 24.08
N ASP A 379 -7.40 10.71 24.72
CA ASP A 379 -8.58 11.30 24.05
C ASP A 379 -8.35 12.76 23.68
N GLU A 380 -7.28 13.36 24.16
CA GLU A 380 -6.94 14.78 24.02
C GLU A 380 -6.22 15.02 22.70
N TYR A 381 -6.88 15.65 21.74
CA TYR A 381 -6.29 15.92 20.41
C TYR A 381 -5.00 16.73 20.52
N SER A 382 -4.99 17.78 21.36
CA SER A 382 -3.85 18.69 21.52
C SER A 382 -2.64 18.08 22.27
N ALA A 383 -2.78 16.89 22.86
CA ALA A 383 -1.71 16.24 23.61
C ALA A 383 -0.72 15.47 22.75
N VAL A 384 -1.02 15.26 21.48
CA VAL A 384 -0.23 14.45 20.54
C VAL A 384 -0.15 15.14 19.18
N ASN A 385 0.82 14.74 18.37
CA ASN A 385 1.08 15.32 17.07
C ASN A 385 0.26 14.68 15.94
N HIS A 386 -0.12 15.47 14.92
CA HIS A 386 -0.86 15.03 13.74
C HIS A 386 -0.11 15.44 12.46
N HIS A 387 -0.35 14.67 11.38
CA HIS A 387 0.35 14.88 10.12
C HIS A 387 0.06 16.24 9.49
N PRO A 388 1.09 16.91 8.98
CA PRO A 388 0.90 18.09 8.14
C PRO A 388 0.16 17.72 6.84
N VAL A 389 -0.35 18.73 6.15
CA VAL A 389 -1.07 18.60 4.89
C VAL A 389 -0.23 19.20 3.77
N ALA A 390 0.31 18.33 2.93
CA ALA A 390 1.07 18.75 1.76
C ALA A 390 0.13 19.12 0.61
N ILE A 391 0.17 20.39 0.20
CA ILE A 391 -0.60 20.93 -0.94
C ILE A 391 0.41 21.49 -1.94
N VAL A 392 0.46 20.89 -3.15
CA VAL A 392 1.35 21.35 -4.22
C VAL A 392 0.53 21.76 -5.43
N ASP A 393 0.70 22.99 -5.90
CA ASP A 393 -0.03 23.54 -7.05
C ASP A 393 -1.55 23.36 -6.97
N GLY A 394 -2.10 23.45 -5.75
CA GLY A 394 -3.52 23.28 -5.44
C GLY A 394 -4.00 21.84 -5.29
N HIS A 395 -3.11 20.85 -5.41
CA HIS A 395 -3.42 19.43 -5.18
C HIS A 395 -3.22 19.06 -3.70
N ASP A 396 -4.32 18.83 -2.98
CA ASP A 396 -4.36 18.46 -1.56
C ASP A 396 -4.65 16.98 -1.30
N ASP A 397 -4.87 16.20 -2.38
CA ASP A 397 -5.02 14.74 -2.33
C ASP A 397 -3.69 13.99 -2.12
N MET A 398 -3.72 12.67 -1.95
CA MET A 398 -2.53 11.82 -1.84
C MET A 398 -2.06 11.26 -3.19
N ASN A 399 -2.66 11.70 -4.31
CA ASN A 399 -2.30 11.17 -5.62
C ASN A 399 -0.98 11.75 -6.13
N CYS A 400 -0.31 10.97 -6.97
CA CYS A 400 0.86 11.41 -7.72
C CYS A 400 0.47 12.46 -8.78
N ILE A 401 1.20 13.56 -8.84
CA ILE A 401 1.02 14.59 -9.85
C ILE A 401 1.86 14.25 -11.07
N TYR A 402 1.25 14.25 -12.27
CA TYR A 402 1.95 14.04 -13.53
C TYR A 402 2.01 15.35 -14.31
N LYS A 403 3.23 15.79 -14.65
CA LYS A 403 3.49 17.01 -15.42
C LYS A 403 4.29 16.71 -16.69
N LYS A 404 4.16 17.59 -17.67
CA LYS A 404 4.96 17.58 -18.90
C LYS A 404 5.67 18.90 -19.05
N VAL A 405 6.93 18.88 -19.50
CA VAL A 405 7.75 20.07 -19.71
C VAL A 405 8.62 19.88 -20.93
N LYS A 406 8.94 20.96 -21.66
CA LYS A 406 9.94 20.93 -22.72
C LYS A 406 11.34 20.96 -22.12
N ALA A 407 12.27 20.20 -22.72
CA ALA A 407 13.68 20.28 -22.38
C ALA A 407 14.22 21.73 -22.51
N GLY A 408 15.18 22.11 -21.68
CA GLY A 408 15.74 23.46 -21.61
C GLY A 408 14.84 24.51 -20.98
N ARG A 409 13.79 24.12 -20.23
CA ARG A 409 12.87 25.02 -19.53
C ARG A 409 12.94 24.86 -18.03
N ASP A 410 12.58 25.93 -17.34
CA ASP A 410 12.37 25.89 -15.90
C ASP A 410 10.97 25.39 -15.57
N MET A 411 10.84 24.79 -14.39
CA MET A 411 9.59 24.36 -13.80
C MET A 411 9.54 24.79 -12.34
N GLU A 412 8.43 25.35 -11.92
CA GLU A 412 8.19 25.76 -10.55
C GLU A 412 7.11 24.88 -9.90
N PHE A 413 7.26 24.69 -8.59
CA PHE A 413 6.30 24.01 -7.74
C PHE A 413 5.98 24.93 -6.55
N ASP A 414 4.69 25.05 -6.20
CA ASP A 414 4.23 25.91 -5.11
C ASP A 414 3.50 25.08 -4.05
N ALA A 415 4.13 24.93 -2.90
CA ALA A 415 3.58 24.27 -1.72
C ALA A 415 3.19 25.26 -0.60
N SER A 416 3.08 26.56 -0.90
CA SER A 416 2.80 27.61 0.09
C SER A 416 1.42 27.47 0.79
N ALA A 417 0.49 26.70 0.20
CA ALA A 417 -0.82 26.43 0.78
C ALA A 417 -0.82 25.27 1.80
N SER A 418 0.32 24.59 1.96
CA SER A 418 0.47 23.51 2.95
C SER A 418 0.34 24.05 4.37
N TYR A 419 -0.21 23.24 5.26
CA TYR A 419 -0.42 23.62 6.64
C TYR A 419 -0.28 22.43 7.60
N ASP A 420 -0.12 22.74 8.87
CA ASP A 420 -0.16 21.79 9.96
C ASP A 420 -1.43 21.95 10.79
N PRO A 421 -2.18 20.88 11.11
CA PRO A 421 -3.44 20.98 11.87
C PRO A 421 -3.23 21.38 13.33
N ASP A 422 -2.04 21.11 13.90
CA ASP A 422 -1.68 21.48 15.27
C ASP A 422 -1.02 22.86 15.35
N GLY A 423 -0.76 23.48 14.17
CA GLY A 423 -0.11 24.78 14.07
C GLY A 423 1.42 24.73 14.21
N ASN A 424 2.01 23.56 14.08
CA ASN A 424 3.48 23.40 14.12
C ASN A 424 4.15 24.07 12.91
N PRO A 425 5.34 24.66 13.08
CA PRO A 425 6.15 25.09 11.95
C PRO A 425 6.49 23.94 11.01
N LEU A 426 6.57 24.23 9.71
CA LEU A 426 6.81 23.26 8.65
C LEU A 426 8.20 23.43 8.04
N ASP A 427 8.89 22.32 7.86
CA ASP A 427 10.13 22.21 7.11
C ASP A 427 9.84 21.60 5.73
N PHE A 428 10.23 22.30 4.67
CA PHE A 428 10.08 21.86 3.30
C PHE A 428 11.37 21.22 2.84
N ARG A 429 11.29 20.07 2.15
CA ARG A 429 12.42 19.44 1.50
C ARG A 429 12.00 18.91 0.14
N TRP A 430 12.49 19.55 -0.91
CA TRP A 430 12.36 19.09 -2.27
C TRP A 430 13.58 18.27 -2.67
N GLU A 431 13.38 17.14 -3.33
CA GLU A 431 14.48 16.34 -3.84
C GLU A 431 14.12 15.68 -5.17
N ILE A 432 15.16 15.41 -5.99
CA ILE A 432 15.04 14.53 -7.14
C ILE A 432 15.27 13.09 -6.66
N TYR A 433 14.23 12.26 -6.77
CA TYR A 433 14.35 10.83 -6.48
C TYR A 433 15.02 10.15 -7.69
N ALA A 434 16.32 9.97 -7.62
CA ALA A 434 17.16 9.58 -8.77
C ALA A 434 16.89 8.14 -9.23
N GLU A 435 16.60 7.22 -8.30
CA GLU A 435 16.43 5.79 -8.57
C GLU A 435 15.30 5.50 -9.54
N PRO A 436 14.07 6.02 -9.36
CA PRO A 436 12.99 5.83 -10.34
C PRO A 436 13.08 6.77 -11.55
N SER A 437 13.82 7.87 -11.48
CA SER A 437 14.00 8.80 -12.60
C SER A 437 14.75 8.14 -13.75
N THR A 438 14.30 8.32 -14.99
CA THR A 438 15.04 7.80 -16.16
C THR A 438 16.16 8.74 -16.61
N TYR A 439 16.08 10.05 -16.30
CA TYR A 439 17.19 10.96 -16.42
C TYR A 439 18.13 10.82 -15.22
N LYS A 440 19.40 10.54 -15.48
CA LYS A 440 20.42 10.29 -14.44
C LYS A 440 21.43 11.44 -14.30
N GLY A 441 21.28 12.50 -15.09
CA GLY A 441 22.13 13.70 -14.99
C GLY A 441 21.75 14.57 -13.80
N LYS A 442 22.58 15.55 -13.51
CA LYS A 442 22.33 16.54 -12.45
C LYS A 442 21.18 17.47 -12.83
N ILE A 443 20.26 17.69 -11.90
CA ILE A 443 19.22 18.73 -11.98
C ILE A 443 19.63 19.88 -11.06
N ASN A 444 19.62 21.09 -11.61
CA ASN A 444 19.77 22.29 -10.78
C ASN A 444 18.42 22.61 -10.11
N MET A 445 18.44 22.67 -8.79
CA MET A 445 17.27 22.95 -7.95
C MET A 445 17.57 24.20 -7.12
N GLU A 446 16.66 25.16 -7.17
CA GLU A 446 16.69 26.40 -6.38
C GLU A 446 15.58 26.33 -5.33
N ASN A 447 15.87 26.85 -4.13
CA ASN A 447 14.92 26.91 -3.00
C ASN A 447 14.36 25.52 -2.61
N GLY A 448 15.20 24.50 -2.61
CA GLY A 448 14.80 23.13 -2.27
C GLY A 448 14.34 22.92 -0.82
N ASP A 449 14.53 23.91 0.06
CA ASP A 449 14.12 23.97 1.46
C ASP A 449 12.99 24.99 1.74
N SER A 450 12.34 25.47 0.68
CA SER A 450 11.35 26.53 0.77
C SER A 450 9.99 26.06 0.23
N PRO A 451 8.87 26.77 0.57
CA PRO A 451 7.56 26.45 0.02
C PRO A 451 7.48 26.46 -1.51
N LYS A 452 8.30 27.28 -2.15
CA LYS A 452 8.39 27.37 -3.62
C LYS A 452 9.75 26.87 -4.09
N CYS A 453 9.73 25.88 -4.97
CA CYS A 453 10.92 25.27 -5.54
C CYS A 453 10.94 25.47 -7.04
N ARG A 454 12.14 25.73 -7.61
CA ARG A 454 12.38 25.81 -9.05
C ARG A 454 13.40 24.78 -9.47
N ILE A 455 13.16 24.09 -10.57
CA ILE A 455 14.15 23.20 -11.22
C ILE A 455 14.37 23.65 -12.65
N HIS A 456 15.62 23.58 -13.09
CA HIS A 456 15.98 23.73 -14.50
C HIS A 456 16.07 22.35 -15.18
N ILE A 457 15.31 22.16 -16.27
CA ILE A 457 15.30 20.91 -17.02
C ILE A 457 16.37 20.97 -18.11
N PRO A 458 17.45 20.19 -18.04
CA PRO A 458 18.48 20.18 -19.06
C PRO A 458 17.96 19.73 -20.43
N ALA A 459 18.60 20.21 -21.52
CA ALA A 459 18.24 19.79 -22.87
C ALA A 459 18.39 18.27 -23.07
N GLU A 460 19.37 17.66 -22.41
CA GLU A 460 19.69 16.24 -22.48
C GLU A 460 18.63 15.35 -21.79
N ALA A 461 17.74 15.94 -21.01
CA ALA A 461 16.65 15.21 -20.36
C ALA A 461 15.48 14.93 -21.31
N SER A 462 15.50 15.41 -22.56
CA SER A 462 14.42 15.14 -23.54
C SER A 462 14.13 13.65 -23.69
N GLY A 463 12.84 13.29 -23.68
CA GLY A 463 12.36 11.91 -23.73
C GLY A 463 12.50 11.13 -22.41
N LYS A 464 12.99 11.74 -21.33
CA LYS A 464 13.20 11.12 -20.03
C LYS A 464 12.15 11.57 -19.00
N SER A 465 12.17 10.94 -17.83
CA SER A 465 11.33 11.32 -16.70
C SER A 465 12.17 11.67 -15.47
N LEU A 466 11.59 12.52 -14.63
CA LEU A 466 12.13 12.90 -13.32
C LEU A 466 11.05 12.64 -12.26
N HIS A 467 11.47 12.18 -11.10
CA HIS A 467 10.63 12.11 -9.90
C HIS A 467 11.07 13.20 -8.94
N VAL A 468 10.20 14.16 -8.71
CA VAL A 468 10.38 15.22 -7.72
C VAL A 468 9.52 14.87 -6.52
N ILE A 469 10.12 14.85 -5.33
CA ILE A 469 9.44 14.56 -4.08
C ILE A 469 9.50 15.82 -3.21
N LEU A 470 8.33 16.23 -2.69
CA LEU A 470 8.23 17.08 -1.52
C LEU A 470 8.09 16.18 -0.30
N SER A 471 8.99 16.32 0.67
CA SER A 471 8.81 15.88 2.04
C SER A 471 8.51 17.11 2.89
N LEU A 472 7.30 17.17 3.44
CA LEU A 472 6.84 18.25 4.30
C LEU A 472 6.79 17.73 5.73
N THR A 473 7.70 18.18 6.57
CA THR A 473 7.85 17.68 7.95
C THR A 473 7.47 18.79 8.94
N ASP A 474 6.63 18.46 9.91
CA ASP A 474 6.34 19.33 11.03
C ASP A 474 7.46 19.31 12.10
N ARG A 475 7.35 20.20 13.09
CA ARG A 475 8.26 20.24 14.26
C ARG A 475 7.57 19.74 15.52
N GLY A 476 6.54 18.91 15.38
CA GLY A 476 5.88 18.22 16.48
C GLY A 476 6.72 17.08 17.07
N LYS A 477 6.14 16.31 18.01
CA LYS A 477 6.82 15.18 18.67
C LYS A 477 5.92 13.95 18.69
N PRO A 478 6.30 12.87 17.96
CA PRO A 478 7.40 12.82 16.98
C PRO A 478 7.11 13.72 15.77
N ALA A 479 8.15 14.19 15.09
CA ALA A 479 7.98 14.98 13.87
C ALA A 479 7.38 14.12 12.76
N LEU A 480 6.30 14.57 12.14
CA LEU A 480 5.54 13.81 11.13
C LEU A 480 5.75 14.38 9.74
N THR A 481 5.74 13.50 8.74
CA THR A 481 6.00 13.88 7.36
C THR A 481 4.82 13.52 6.46
N ALA A 482 4.34 14.48 5.68
CA ALA A 482 3.49 14.26 4.53
C ALA A 482 4.30 14.43 3.24
N TYR A 483 3.89 13.72 2.20
CA TYR A 483 4.60 13.74 0.93
C TYR A 483 3.74 14.25 -0.22
N LYS A 484 4.43 14.72 -1.27
CA LYS A 484 3.85 14.87 -2.61
C LYS A 484 4.85 14.40 -3.65
N ARG A 485 4.46 13.40 -4.43
CA ARG A 485 5.22 12.92 -5.56
C ARG A 485 4.77 13.61 -6.83
N ILE A 486 5.72 14.14 -7.59
CA ILE A 486 5.50 14.70 -8.91
C ILE A 486 6.36 13.92 -9.92
N VAL A 487 5.74 13.38 -10.96
CA VAL A 487 6.45 12.75 -12.08
C VAL A 487 6.43 13.69 -13.26
N VAL A 488 7.60 14.12 -13.67
CA VAL A 488 7.79 15.07 -14.78
C VAL A 488 8.26 14.31 -16.01
N GLN A 489 7.44 14.28 -17.06
CA GLN A 489 7.82 13.78 -18.38
C GLN A 489 8.41 14.91 -19.19
N VAL A 490 9.68 14.80 -19.61
CA VAL A 490 10.37 15.78 -20.45
C VAL A 490 10.08 15.48 -21.91
N LEU A 491 9.58 16.49 -22.63
CA LEU A 491 9.22 16.43 -24.06
C LEU A 491 10.39 16.80 -24.96
#